data_d10f8d988be4359f94f24a2580042ab7
#
_entry.id   d10f8d988be4359f94f24a2580042ab7
#
_cell.length_a   1.000
_cell.length_b   1.000
_cell.length_c   1.000
_cell.angle_alpha   90.00
_cell.angle_beta   90.00
_cell.angle_gamma   90.00
#
_symmetry.space_group_name_H-M   'P 1'
#
loop_
_entity.id
_entity.type
_entity.pdbx_description
1 polymer ?
#
loop_
_entity_poly.entity_id
_entity_poly.type
_entity_poly.pdbx_seq_one_letter_code
_entity_poly.pdbx_strand_id
1 'polypeptide(L)'
;MPKENSRVATIGGLALAVTGLAHFVAPQLFEGLTESAFPTDTRRHVYIDGGIETAVGLGLAAPQTRKFAVAAMIGYLLYMAGNVVRNR
;
A
#
# COMPACT_ATOMS: atom_id res chain seq x y z
N MET A 1 -16.49 -13.85 9.40
CA MET A 1 -15.93 -13.97 8.07
C MET A 1 -15.68 -15.44 7.74
N PRO A 2 -16.08 -15.92 6.55
CA PRO A 2 -15.81 -17.31 6.17
C PRO A 2 -14.31 -17.59 6.16
N LYS A 3 -13.94 -18.85 6.40
CA LYS A 3 -12.52 -19.26 6.46
C LYS A 3 -11.76 -18.94 5.17
N GLU A 4 -12.37 -19.17 4.02
CA GLU A 4 -11.75 -18.90 2.72
C GLU A 4 -11.42 -17.41 2.57
N ASN A 5 -12.37 -16.53 2.93
CA ASN A 5 -12.15 -15.09 2.87
C ASN A 5 -11.07 -14.64 3.85
N SER A 6 -11.01 -15.29 5.02
CA SER A 6 -9.96 -14.99 6.00
C SER A 6 -8.58 -15.37 5.48
N ARG A 7 -8.47 -16.52 4.80
CA ARG A 7 -7.20 -16.93 4.17
C ARG A 7 -6.78 -15.98 3.06
N VAL A 8 -7.74 -15.59 2.20
CA VAL A 8 -7.46 -14.64 1.13
C VAL A 8 -6.97 -13.32 1.71
N ALA A 9 -7.63 -12.83 2.76
CA ALA A 9 -7.24 -11.58 3.40
C ALA A 9 -5.84 -11.69 4.05
N THR A 10 -5.53 -12.83 4.68
CA THR A 10 -4.23 -13.05 5.28
C THR A 10 -3.13 -13.11 4.21
N ILE A 11 -3.34 -13.91 3.17
CA ILE A 11 -2.35 -14.05 2.10
C ILE A 11 -2.18 -12.73 1.34
N GLY A 12 -3.30 -12.10 0.99
CA GLY A 12 -3.27 -10.81 0.30
C GLY A 12 -2.61 -9.72 1.14
N GLY A 13 -2.90 -9.70 2.44
CA GLY A 13 -2.28 -8.75 3.35
C GLY A 13 -0.78 -8.94 3.46
N LEU A 14 -0.33 -10.19 3.58
CA LEU A 14 1.11 -10.49 3.63
C LEU A 14 1.80 -10.15 2.31
N ALA A 15 1.15 -10.43 1.18
CA ALA A 15 1.69 -10.07 -0.13
C ALA A 15 1.84 -8.55 -0.26
N LEU A 16 0.86 -7.79 0.21
CA LEU A 16 0.93 -6.33 0.20
C LEU A 16 2.04 -5.83 1.12
N ALA A 17 2.19 -6.45 2.31
CA ALA A 17 3.26 -6.07 3.24
C ALA A 17 4.64 -6.30 2.62
N VAL A 18 4.83 -7.44 1.94
CA VAL A 18 6.09 -7.73 1.25
C VAL A 18 6.33 -6.71 0.14
N THR A 19 5.29 -6.36 -0.62
CA THR A 19 5.39 -5.33 -1.66
C THR A 19 5.79 -3.98 -1.05
N GLY A 20 5.19 -3.64 0.11
CA GLY A 20 5.56 -2.43 0.83
C GLY A 20 7.02 -2.42 1.24
N LEU A 21 7.51 -3.55 1.78
CA LEU A 21 8.92 -3.67 2.17
C LEU A 21 9.85 -3.56 0.96
N ALA A 22 9.43 -4.05 -0.19
CA ALA A 22 10.23 -3.96 -1.42
C ALA A 22 10.50 -2.51 -1.82
N HIS A 23 9.64 -1.57 -1.42
CA HIS A 23 9.86 -0.14 -1.66
C HIS A 23 11.14 0.36 -0.97
N PHE A 24 11.54 -0.27 0.13
CA PHE A 24 12.76 0.12 0.86
C PHE A 24 13.99 -0.59 0.33
N VAL A 25 13.83 -1.82 -0.17
CA VAL A 25 14.94 -2.64 -0.66
C VAL A 25 15.33 -2.23 -2.08
N ALA A 26 14.33 -1.99 -2.93
CA ALA A 26 14.53 -1.66 -4.33
C ALA A 26 13.60 -0.50 -4.74
N PRO A 27 13.79 0.70 -4.16
CA PRO A 27 12.88 1.82 -4.42
C PRO A 27 12.82 2.22 -5.90
N GLN A 28 13.88 1.99 -6.65
CA GLN A 28 13.93 2.33 -8.06
C GLN A 28 12.89 1.59 -8.90
N LEU A 29 12.41 0.43 -8.42
CA LEU A 29 11.37 -0.32 -9.13
C LEU A 29 10.01 0.37 -9.07
N PHE A 30 9.83 1.25 -8.10
CA PHE A 30 8.54 1.91 -7.86
C PHE A 30 8.53 3.38 -8.26
N GLU A 31 9.68 3.94 -8.61
CA GLU A 31 9.79 5.38 -8.89
C GLU A 31 8.95 5.82 -10.09
N GLY A 32 8.93 5.04 -11.16
CA GLY A 32 8.16 5.39 -12.34
C GLY A 32 6.69 5.57 -12.07
N LEU A 33 6.11 4.61 -11.33
CA LEU A 33 4.71 4.67 -10.96
C LEU A 33 4.44 5.79 -9.94
N THR A 34 5.31 5.90 -8.94
CA THR A 34 5.18 6.90 -7.89
C THR A 34 5.29 8.32 -8.46
N GLU A 35 6.14 8.52 -9.46
CA GLU A 35 6.34 9.81 -10.10
C GLU A 35 5.05 10.35 -10.71
N SER A 36 4.16 9.47 -11.20
CA SER A 36 2.87 9.88 -11.75
C SER A 36 2.02 10.63 -10.73
N ALA A 37 2.10 10.26 -9.47
CA ALA A 37 1.35 10.89 -8.39
C ALA A 37 2.19 11.97 -7.68
N PHE A 38 3.50 11.80 -7.61
CA PHE A 38 4.42 12.65 -6.85
C PHE A 38 5.66 12.97 -7.69
N PRO A 39 5.55 13.94 -8.61
CA PRO A 39 6.66 14.26 -9.51
C PRO A 39 7.85 14.95 -8.83
N THR A 40 7.64 15.49 -7.62
CA THR A 40 8.72 16.06 -6.81
C THR A 40 8.91 15.19 -5.57
N ASP A 41 10.16 15.06 -5.10
CA ASP A 41 10.50 14.20 -3.96
C ASP A 41 10.00 12.76 -4.15
N THR A 42 10.08 12.25 -5.36
CA THR A 42 9.53 10.94 -5.72
C THR A 42 10.07 9.83 -4.83
N ARG A 43 11.39 9.79 -4.59
CA ARG A 43 12.03 8.76 -3.75
C ARG A 43 11.47 8.78 -2.33
N ARG A 44 11.24 9.97 -1.78
CA ARG A 44 10.64 10.11 -0.44
C ARG A 44 9.25 9.50 -0.41
N HIS A 45 8.44 9.75 -1.45
CA HIS A 45 7.08 9.19 -1.53
C HIS A 45 7.10 7.70 -1.76
N VAL A 46 8.11 7.14 -2.44
CA VAL A 46 8.26 5.69 -2.54
C VAL A 46 8.38 5.10 -1.13
N TYR A 47 9.17 5.68 -0.26
CA TYR A 47 9.32 5.19 1.11
C TYR A 47 8.05 5.38 1.94
N ILE A 48 7.38 6.51 1.78
CA ILE A 48 6.10 6.76 2.47
C ILE A 48 5.07 5.72 2.05
N ASP A 49 4.93 5.50 0.75
CA ASP A 49 3.98 4.54 0.21
C ASP A 49 4.32 3.11 0.65
N GLY A 50 5.61 2.78 0.66
CA GLY A 50 6.07 1.48 1.14
C GLY A 50 5.72 1.25 2.60
N GLY A 51 5.89 2.27 3.44
CA GLY A 51 5.51 2.19 4.85
C GLY A 51 4.01 2.00 5.03
N ILE A 52 3.20 2.74 4.27
CA ILE A 52 1.74 2.62 4.31
C ILE A 52 1.33 1.22 3.88
N GLU A 53 1.87 0.72 2.77
CA GLU A 53 1.51 -0.60 2.24
C GLU A 53 1.93 -1.72 3.19
N THR A 54 3.09 -1.58 3.83
CA THR A 54 3.54 -2.55 4.83
C THR A 54 2.56 -2.59 6.00
N ALA A 55 2.21 -1.43 6.54
CA ALA A 55 1.31 -1.33 7.68
C ALA A 55 -0.09 -1.84 7.35
N VAL A 56 -0.63 -1.42 6.19
CA VAL A 56 -1.96 -1.86 5.75
C VAL A 56 -1.95 -3.36 5.49
N GLY A 57 -0.89 -3.88 4.84
CA GLY A 57 -0.79 -5.30 4.57
C GLY A 57 -0.80 -6.14 5.85
N LEU A 58 -0.02 -5.74 6.85
CA LEU A 58 -0.01 -6.43 8.13
C LEU A 58 -1.37 -6.31 8.83
N GLY A 59 -2.02 -5.16 8.75
CA GLY A 59 -3.34 -4.95 9.32
C GLY A 59 -4.40 -5.84 8.67
N LEU A 60 -4.31 -6.05 7.35
CA LEU A 60 -5.21 -6.95 6.64
C LEU A 60 -4.97 -8.41 7.03
N ALA A 61 -3.72 -8.78 7.30
CA ALA A 61 -3.38 -10.15 7.64
C ALA A 61 -3.94 -10.56 9.00
N ALA A 62 -4.08 -9.62 9.95
CA ALA A 62 -4.57 -9.90 11.28
C ALA A 62 -6.08 -9.64 11.38
N PRO A 63 -6.88 -10.64 11.83
CA PRO A 63 -8.34 -10.46 11.90
C PRO A 63 -8.78 -9.28 12.77
N GLN A 64 -8.05 -8.99 13.85
CA GLN A 64 -8.42 -7.94 14.80
C GLN A 64 -8.33 -6.53 14.21
N THR A 65 -7.46 -6.33 13.23
CA THR A 65 -7.20 -5.01 12.65
C THR A 65 -7.72 -4.88 11.21
N ARG A 66 -8.26 -5.96 10.66
CA ARG A 66 -8.61 -6.03 9.23
C ARG A 66 -9.57 -4.95 8.78
N LYS A 67 -10.62 -4.65 9.58
CA LYS A 67 -11.58 -3.62 9.19
C LYS A 67 -10.95 -2.23 9.13
N PHE A 68 -10.02 -1.95 10.02
CA PHE A 68 -9.30 -0.67 10.02
C PHE A 68 -8.35 -0.60 8.83
N ALA A 69 -7.71 -1.72 8.50
CA ALA A 69 -6.81 -1.80 7.35
C ALA A 69 -7.56 -1.62 6.03
N VAL A 70 -8.77 -2.17 5.92
CA VAL A 70 -9.60 -1.96 4.73
C VAL A 70 -9.93 -0.48 4.56
N ALA A 71 -10.31 0.20 5.65
CA ALA A 71 -10.59 1.63 5.61
C ALA A 71 -9.34 2.42 5.21
N ALA A 72 -8.20 2.08 5.77
CA ALA A 72 -6.93 2.73 5.44
C ALA A 72 -6.54 2.48 3.98
N MET A 73 -6.78 1.29 3.46
CA MET A 73 -6.51 0.95 2.07
C MET A 73 -7.35 1.83 1.13
N ILE A 74 -8.63 1.99 1.43
CA ILE A 74 -9.52 2.84 0.62
C ILE A 74 -8.99 4.26 0.63
N GLY A 75 -8.65 4.79 1.79
CA GLY A 75 -8.09 6.14 1.92
C GLY A 75 -6.78 6.30 1.13
N TYR A 76 -5.90 5.30 1.22
CA TYR A 76 -4.64 5.31 0.49
C TYR A 76 -4.86 5.32 -1.02
N LEU A 77 -5.76 4.47 -1.52
CA LEU A 77 -6.05 4.41 -2.95
C LEU A 77 -6.65 5.72 -3.46
N LEU A 78 -7.54 6.35 -2.68
CA LEU A 78 -8.10 7.64 -3.03
C LEU A 78 -7.02 8.73 -3.04
N TYR A 79 -6.12 8.70 -2.08
CA TYR A 79 -5.00 9.63 -2.01
C TYR A 79 -4.09 9.51 -3.23
N MET A 80 -3.72 8.28 -3.60
CA MET A 80 -2.89 8.03 -4.77
C MET A 80 -3.59 8.46 -6.05
N ALA A 81 -4.84 8.06 -6.23
CA ALA A 81 -5.62 8.40 -7.42
C ALA A 81 -5.79 9.92 -7.56
N GLY A 82 -6.10 10.60 -6.46
CA GLY A 82 -6.24 12.04 -6.44
C GLY A 82 -4.96 12.75 -6.85
N ASN A 83 -3.80 12.24 -6.40
CA ASN A 83 -2.52 12.83 -6.75
C ASN A 83 -2.17 12.60 -8.23
N VAL A 84 -2.49 11.43 -8.77
CA VAL A 84 -2.28 11.16 -10.19
C VAL A 84 -3.13 12.11 -11.04
N VAL A 85 -4.40 12.28 -10.68
CA VAL A 85 -5.30 13.17 -11.41
C VAL A 85 -4.82 14.63 -11.34
N ARG A 86 -4.36 15.05 -10.16
CA ARG A 86 -3.89 16.44 -9.98
C ARG A 86 -2.61 16.72 -10.76
N ASN A 87 -1.77 15.72 -10.98
CA ASN A 87 -0.45 15.89 -11.58
C ASN A 87 -0.35 15.45 -13.03
N ARG A 88 -1.46 15.06 -13.65
CA ARG A 88 -1.44 14.69 -15.05
C ARG A 88 -1.69 15.88 -16.00
#